data_db2704d7b86e202f218499c7a70b12f6
#
_entry.id   db2704d7b86e202f218499c7a70b12f6
#
_cell.length_a   1.000
_cell.length_b   1.000
_cell.length_c   1.000
_cell.angle_alpha   90.00
_cell.angle_beta   90.00
_cell.angle_gamma   90.00
#
_symmetry.space_group_name_H-M   'P 1'
#
loop_
_entity.id
_entity.type
_entity.pdbx_description
1 polymer ?
#
loop_
_entity_poly.entity_id
_entity_poly.type
_entity_poly.pdbx_seq_one_letter_code
_entity_poly.pdbx_strand_id
1 'polypeptide(L)'
;SKIYENQLKEAEDNIRNGEPRKLLSDILWNWYHLSSQTFLDLFKDKCPADNLPIMRNPDRFIELESIKVPILSIMGEFDDIVVRTLEDDMKLIASKAVNALSFTQVFIAGANHVYDNREKELAHKIVDWLSKF
;
A
#
# COMPACT_ATOMS: atom_id res chain seq x y z
N SER A 1 13.45 -10.31 3.48
CA SER A 1 13.54 -11.78 3.69
C SER A 1 14.36 -12.38 2.56
N LYS A 2 15.01 -13.52 2.80
CA LYS A 2 15.83 -14.22 1.80
C LYS A 2 15.05 -14.57 0.51
N ILE A 3 13.76 -14.87 0.64
CA ILE A 3 12.87 -15.14 -0.51
C ILE A 3 12.73 -13.89 -1.36
N TYR A 4 12.45 -12.74 -0.76
CA TYR A 4 12.33 -11.47 -1.47
C TYR A 4 13.63 -11.10 -2.20
N GLU A 5 14.78 -11.27 -1.55
CA GLU A 5 16.09 -10.97 -2.13
C GLU A 5 16.38 -11.85 -3.36
N ASN A 6 16.02 -13.14 -3.30
CA ASN A 6 16.16 -14.05 -4.42
C ASN A 6 15.24 -13.67 -5.59
N GLN A 7 13.97 -13.35 -5.31
CA GLN A 7 13.03 -12.90 -6.33
C GLN A 7 13.46 -11.58 -6.97
N LEU A 8 13.95 -10.63 -6.17
CA LEU A 8 14.47 -9.36 -6.66
C LEU A 8 15.64 -9.56 -7.62
N LYS A 9 16.60 -10.39 -7.22
CA LYS A 9 17.76 -10.73 -8.06
C LYS A 9 17.33 -11.42 -9.36
N GLU A 10 16.45 -12.42 -9.30
CA GLU A 10 15.94 -13.11 -10.48
C GLU A 10 15.23 -12.13 -11.42
N ALA A 11 14.38 -11.25 -10.89
CA ALA A 11 13.68 -10.24 -11.68
C ALA A 11 14.67 -9.29 -12.39
N GLU A 12 15.67 -8.79 -11.68
CA GLU A 12 16.69 -7.90 -12.25
C GLU A 12 17.55 -8.60 -13.31
N ASP A 13 17.90 -9.86 -13.11
CA ASP A 13 18.63 -10.66 -14.08
C ASP A 13 17.80 -10.88 -15.34
N ASN A 14 16.51 -11.21 -15.23
CA ASN A 14 15.62 -11.38 -16.37
C ASN A 14 15.46 -10.07 -17.17
N ILE A 15 15.30 -8.92 -16.49
CA ILE A 15 15.25 -7.60 -17.17
C ILE A 15 16.54 -7.36 -17.95
N ARG A 16 17.70 -7.63 -17.34
CA ARG A 16 19.01 -7.43 -17.97
C ARG A 16 19.20 -8.29 -19.20
N ASN A 17 18.59 -9.49 -19.19
CA ASN A 17 18.61 -10.42 -20.32
C ASN A 17 17.54 -10.12 -21.39
N GLY A 18 16.76 -9.02 -21.24
CA GLY A 18 15.71 -8.65 -22.19
C GLY A 18 14.43 -9.46 -22.06
N GLU A 19 14.20 -10.12 -20.92
CA GLU A 19 13.06 -10.99 -20.63
C GLU A 19 12.09 -10.41 -19.59
N PRO A 20 11.55 -9.17 -19.74
CA PRO A 20 10.73 -8.51 -18.72
C PRO A 20 9.43 -9.25 -18.38
N ARG A 21 8.92 -10.04 -19.33
CA ARG A 21 7.67 -10.82 -19.17
C ARG A 21 7.87 -12.22 -18.62
N LYS A 22 9.11 -12.63 -18.41
CA LYS A 22 9.41 -13.94 -17.83
C LYS A 22 8.89 -14.01 -16.41
N LEU A 23 8.16 -15.08 -16.11
CA LEU A 23 7.63 -15.34 -14.79
C LEU A 23 8.75 -15.70 -13.83
N LEU A 24 8.64 -15.25 -12.59
CA LEU A 24 9.55 -15.65 -11.52
C LEU A 24 9.36 -17.11 -11.15
N SER A 25 10.43 -17.74 -10.68
CA SER A 25 10.43 -19.15 -10.26
C SER A 25 9.52 -19.40 -9.08
N ASP A 26 9.47 -18.45 -8.14
CA ASP A 26 8.63 -18.53 -6.94
C ASP A 26 7.27 -17.85 -7.14
N ILE A 27 6.23 -18.45 -6.58
CA ILE A 27 4.87 -17.91 -6.58
C ILE A 27 4.70 -17.07 -5.30
N LEU A 28 4.46 -15.77 -5.45
CA LEU A 28 4.25 -14.86 -4.33
C LEU A 28 2.98 -15.26 -3.55
N TRP A 29 3.12 -15.51 -2.25
CA TRP A 29 2.06 -15.97 -1.34
C TRP A 29 1.32 -17.23 -1.82
N ASN A 30 1.97 -18.08 -2.62
CA ASN A 30 1.43 -19.32 -3.18
C ASN A 30 0.25 -19.14 -4.16
N TRP A 31 0.00 -17.94 -4.66
CA TRP A 31 -1.09 -17.69 -5.61
C TRP A 31 -0.82 -16.62 -6.67
N TYR A 32 0.15 -15.71 -6.47
CA TYR A 32 0.54 -14.74 -7.50
C TYR A 32 1.79 -15.17 -8.26
N HIS A 33 1.61 -15.50 -9.53
CA HIS A 33 2.72 -15.78 -10.44
C HIS A 33 3.05 -14.51 -11.23
N LEU A 34 4.05 -13.77 -10.78
CA LEU A 34 4.39 -12.46 -11.33
C LEU A 34 5.48 -12.55 -12.40
N SER A 35 5.37 -11.69 -13.41
CA SER A 35 6.49 -11.45 -14.32
C SER A 35 7.56 -10.60 -13.61
N SER A 36 8.80 -10.69 -14.12
CA SER A 36 9.93 -9.94 -13.58
C SER A 36 9.67 -8.43 -13.57
N GLN A 37 9.08 -7.86 -14.63
CA GLN A 37 8.74 -6.46 -14.68
C GLN A 37 7.68 -6.11 -13.63
N THR A 38 6.58 -6.87 -13.56
CA THR A 38 5.51 -6.63 -12.58
C THR A 38 6.03 -6.70 -11.14
N PHE A 39 6.91 -7.66 -10.84
CA PHE A 39 7.52 -7.75 -9.52
C PHE A 39 8.32 -6.49 -9.17
N LEU A 40 9.16 -5.99 -10.09
CA LEU A 40 9.93 -4.78 -9.86
C LEU A 40 9.06 -3.54 -9.71
N ASP A 41 8.00 -3.42 -10.51
CA ASP A 41 7.08 -2.28 -10.47
C ASP A 41 6.27 -2.20 -9.17
N LEU A 42 6.07 -3.34 -8.50
CA LEU A 42 5.30 -3.42 -7.26
C LEU A 42 6.17 -3.44 -5.98
N PHE A 43 7.34 -4.08 -6.03
CA PHE A 43 8.08 -4.43 -4.81
C PHE A 43 9.50 -3.88 -4.72
N LYS A 44 10.07 -3.36 -5.79
CA LYS A 44 11.40 -2.74 -5.72
C LYS A 44 11.32 -1.41 -4.96
N ASP A 45 12.35 -1.10 -4.19
CA ASP A 45 12.47 0.21 -3.54
C ASP A 45 12.37 1.35 -4.55
N LYS A 46 11.58 2.36 -4.24
CA LYS A 46 11.29 3.51 -5.11
C LYS A 46 10.61 3.11 -6.44
N CYS A 47 9.90 2.00 -6.46
CA CYS A 47 9.06 1.63 -7.59
C CYS A 47 7.83 2.55 -7.68
N PRO A 48 7.12 2.57 -8.83
CA PRO A 48 5.93 3.40 -9.00
C PRO A 48 4.80 3.14 -7.97
N ALA A 49 4.75 1.93 -7.40
CA ALA A 49 3.75 1.56 -6.39
C ALA A 49 4.15 1.92 -4.95
N ASP A 50 5.38 2.42 -4.72
CA ASP A 50 5.91 2.71 -3.37
C ASP A 50 5.47 4.09 -2.86
N ASN A 51 4.16 4.34 -2.89
CA ASN A 51 3.55 5.64 -2.55
C ASN A 51 3.38 5.86 -1.04
N LEU A 52 3.34 4.76 -0.27
CA LEU A 52 3.29 4.77 1.19
C LEU A 52 4.43 3.91 1.75
N PRO A 53 5.69 4.38 1.70
CA PRO A 53 6.87 3.57 2.02
C PRO A 53 7.07 3.38 3.53
N ILE A 54 6.04 2.95 4.25
CA ILE A 54 6.01 2.81 5.72
C ILE A 54 7.18 1.94 6.23
N MET A 55 7.48 0.85 5.54
CA MET A 55 8.54 -0.08 5.92
C MET A 55 9.93 0.41 5.50
N ARG A 56 10.04 0.99 4.30
CA ARG A 56 11.32 1.26 3.63
C ARG A 56 11.88 2.63 3.92
N ASN A 57 11.00 3.64 3.95
CA ASN A 57 11.38 5.02 4.18
C ASN A 57 10.28 5.79 4.95
N PRO A 58 10.11 5.51 6.26
CA PRO A 58 9.06 6.11 7.06
C PRO A 58 9.24 7.61 7.28
N ASP A 59 10.40 8.16 6.94
CA ASP A 59 10.69 9.58 7.18
C ASP A 59 10.08 10.49 6.11
N ARG A 60 9.80 9.96 4.91
CA ARG A 60 9.35 10.79 3.79
C ARG A 60 8.39 10.06 2.84
N PHE A 61 7.20 10.65 2.66
CA PHE A 61 6.14 10.17 1.79
C PHE A 61 5.85 11.22 0.72
N ILE A 62 6.72 11.30 -0.30
CA ILE A 62 6.74 12.40 -1.28
C ILE A 62 5.37 12.61 -1.94
N GLU A 63 4.70 11.52 -2.35
CA GLU A 63 3.40 11.54 -3.01
C GLU A 63 2.32 12.05 -2.04
N LEU A 64 2.24 11.49 -0.84
CA LEU A 64 1.27 11.88 0.18
C LEU A 64 1.49 13.34 0.64
N GLU A 65 2.75 13.72 0.86
CA GLU A 65 3.14 15.09 1.23
C GLU A 65 2.76 16.12 0.14
N SER A 66 2.64 15.69 -1.13
CA SER A 66 2.29 16.57 -2.24
C SER A 66 0.79 16.84 -2.41
N ILE A 67 -0.08 16.08 -1.73
CA ILE A 67 -1.55 16.19 -1.84
C ILE A 67 -2.02 17.47 -1.16
N LYS A 68 -2.81 18.27 -1.89
CA LYS A 68 -3.34 19.57 -1.45
C LYS A 68 -4.87 19.62 -1.32
N VAL A 69 -5.51 18.48 -1.49
CA VAL A 69 -6.98 18.35 -1.35
C VAL A 69 -7.31 17.60 -0.05
N PRO A 70 -8.59 17.58 0.38
CA PRO A 70 -8.98 16.75 1.51
C PRO A 70 -8.65 15.27 1.31
N ILE A 71 -8.20 14.60 2.36
CA ILE A 71 -7.87 13.18 2.36
C ILE A 71 -8.78 12.43 3.33
N LEU A 72 -9.36 11.32 2.87
CA LEU A 72 -10.00 10.32 3.71
C LEU A 72 -9.14 9.06 3.75
N SER A 73 -8.70 8.68 4.93
CA SER A 73 -8.01 7.41 5.19
C SER A 73 -8.95 6.48 5.95
N ILE A 74 -9.24 5.31 5.36
CA ILE A 74 -10.14 4.32 5.98
C ILE A 74 -9.35 3.02 6.14
N MET A 75 -9.44 2.41 7.31
CA MET A 75 -8.82 1.12 7.58
C MET A 75 -9.77 0.22 8.37
N GLY A 76 -9.66 -1.10 8.14
CA GLY A 76 -10.35 -2.10 8.94
C GLY A 76 -9.70 -2.27 10.30
N GLU A 77 -10.50 -2.51 11.35
CA GLU A 77 -9.98 -2.75 12.71
C GLU A 77 -9.07 -4.00 12.75
N PHE A 78 -9.36 -5.01 11.93
CA PHE A 78 -8.60 -6.25 11.82
C PHE A 78 -7.77 -6.31 10.54
N ASP A 79 -7.33 -5.14 10.04
CA ASP A 79 -6.40 -5.10 8.92
C ASP A 79 -5.08 -5.72 9.33
N ASP A 80 -4.68 -6.79 8.64
CA ASP A 80 -3.46 -7.55 8.89
C ASP A 80 -2.30 -7.14 7.97
N ILE A 81 -2.56 -6.20 7.02
CA ILE A 81 -1.54 -5.63 6.13
C ILE A 81 -0.96 -4.37 6.77
N VAL A 82 -0.38 -4.52 7.94
CA VAL A 82 0.27 -3.43 8.67
C VAL A 82 1.75 -3.73 8.90
N VAL A 83 2.56 -2.70 9.02
CA VAL A 83 4.02 -2.82 9.26
C VAL A 83 4.33 -2.84 10.75
N ARG A 84 3.61 -2.02 11.53
CA ARG A 84 3.73 -1.92 12.99
C ARG A 84 2.40 -2.34 13.62
N THR A 85 1.87 -1.49 14.49
CA THR A 85 0.47 -1.57 14.89
C THR A 85 -0.39 -0.73 13.95
N LEU A 86 -1.65 -1.08 13.78
CA LEU A 86 -2.59 -0.29 12.97
C LEU A 86 -2.61 1.19 13.40
N GLU A 87 -2.62 1.44 14.70
CA GLU A 87 -2.63 2.80 15.26
C GLU A 87 -1.34 3.57 14.92
N ASP A 88 -0.17 2.93 15.01
CA ASP A 88 1.11 3.57 14.72
C ASP A 88 1.25 3.89 13.23
N ASP A 89 0.85 2.96 12.36
CA ASP A 89 0.89 3.16 10.91
C ASP A 89 -0.08 4.28 10.48
N MET A 90 -1.28 4.34 11.06
CA MET A 90 -2.23 5.42 10.79
C MET A 90 -1.73 6.77 11.31
N LYS A 91 -1.12 6.84 12.48
CA LYS A 91 -0.49 8.06 13.01
C LYS A 91 0.64 8.53 12.09
N LEU A 92 1.45 7.61 11.60
CA LEU A 92 2.52 7.93 10.67
C LEU A 92 1.96 8.52 9.37
N ILE A 93 0.98 7.86 8.74
CA ILE A 93 0.32 8.34 7.51
C ILE A 93 -0.26 9.75 7.73
N ALA A 94 -1.00 9.95 8.83
CA ALA A 94 -1.58 11.25 9.16
C ALA A 94 -0.50 12.34 9.31
N SER A 95 0.63 12.01 9.95
CA SER A 95 1.74 12.96 10.15
C SER A 95 2.42 13.39 8.85
N LYS A 96 2.25 12.63 7.76
CA LYS A 96 2.83 12.91 6.45
C LYS A 96 1.89 13.64 5.49
N ALA A 97 0.62 13.77 5.82
CA ALA A 97 -0.36 14.51 5.01
C ALA A 97 -0.29 16.03 5.26
N VAL A 98 0.92 16.58 5.31
CA VAL A 98 1.23 17.93 5.81
C VAL A 98 0.67 19.08 4.97
N ASN A 99 0.40 18.85 3.68
CA ASN A 99 -0.14 19.86 2.77
C ASN A 99 -1.62 19.64 2.43
N ALA A 100 -2.24 18.57 2.95
CA ALA A 100 -3.65 18.31 2.72
C ALA A 100 -4.53 19.38 3.38
N LEU A 101 -5.62 19.80 2.69
CA LEU A 101 -6.58 20.75 3.25
C LEU A 101 -7.25 20.23 4.52
N SER A 102 -7.47 18.93 4.60
CA SER A 102 -7.90 18.21 5.80
C SER A 102 -7.50 16.74 5.69
N PHE A 103 -7.31 16.09 6.84
CA PHE A 103 -7.04 14.67 6.90
C PHE A 103 -8.04 14.03 7.87
N THR A 104 -8.86 13.12 7.35
CA THR A 104 -9.86 12.39 8.14
C THR A 104 -9.46 10.93 8.19
N GLN A 105 -9.37 10.37 9.41
CA GLN A 105 -9.16 8.93 9.60
C GLN A 105 -10.43 8.27 10.12
N VAL A 106 -10.76 7.12 9.56
CA VAL A 106 -11.90 6.31 9.94
C VAL A 106 -11.48 4.85 10.09
N PHE A 107 -11.88 4.24 11.20
CA PHE A 107 -11.81 2.79 11.38
C PHE A 107 -13.19 2.18 11.13
N ILE A 108 -13.22 1.03 10.47
CA ILE A 108 -14.42 0.21 10.34
C ILE A 108 -14.29 -0.97 11.29
N ALA A 109 -15.15 -0.99 12.30
CA ALA A 109 -15.14 -2.03 13.32
C ALA A 109 -15.38 -3.41 12.74
N GLY A 110 -14.55 -4.39 13.12
CA GLY A 110 -14.66 -5.78 12.67
C GLY A 110 -14.33 -5.99 11.19
N ALA A 111 -13.81 -4.99 10.47
CA ALA A 111 -13.40 -5.14 9.08
C ALA A 111 -11.96 -5.67 8.97
N ASN A 112 -11.73 -6.55 8.00
CA ASN A 112 -10.41 -6.96 7.56
C ASN A 112 -9.87 -6.01 6.47
N HIS A 113 -8.72 -6.31 5.88
CA HIS A 113 -8.08 -5.51 4.83
C HIS A 113 -8.96 -5.27 3.60
N VAL A 114 -9.78 -6.24 3.22
CA VAL A 114 -10.66 -6.16 2.02
C VAL A 114 -12.10 -5.80 2.36
N TYR A 115 -12.40 -5.48 3.63
CA TYR A 115 -13.71 -5.07 4.13
C TYR A 115 -14.83 -6.09 3.93
N ASP A 116 -14.51 -7.39 3.95
CA ASP A 116 -15.51 -8.47 3.81
C ASP A 116 -16.69 -8.29 4.75
N ASN A 117 -17.90 -8.32 4.20
CA ASN A 117 -19.17 -8.12 4.92
C ASN A 117 -19.32 -6.74 5.61
N ARG A 118 -18.48 -5.75 5.23
CA ARG A 118 -18.51 -4.36 5.71
C ARG A 118 -18.60 -3.34 4.56
N GLU A 119 -18.86 -3.78 3.35
CA GLU A 119 -18.88 -2.96 2.14
C GLU A 119 -19.92 -1.83 2.23
N LYS A 120 -21.09 -2.09 2.84
CA LYS A 120 -22.12 -1.07 3.05
C LYS A 120 -21.68 0.01 4.04
N GLU A 121 -21.01 -0.39 5.11
CA GLU A 121 -20.49 0.56 6.10
C GLU A 121 -19.35 1.40 5.48
N LEU A 122 -18.45 0.77 4.73
CA LEU A 122 -17.40 1.46 3.97
C LEU A 122 -18.02 2.50 3.03
N ALA A 123 -19.02 2.11 2.23
CA ALA A 123 -19.69 3.01 1.31
C ALA A 123 -20.36 4.19 2.03
N HIS A 124 -21.05 3.97 3.15
CA HIS A 124 -21.64 5.04 3.96
C HIS A 124 -20.58 6.02 4.46
N LYS A 125 -19.45 5.54 5.00
CA LYS A 125 -18.37 6.42 5.48
C LYS A 125 -17.81 7.30 4.38
N ILE A 126 -17.65 6.75 3.16
CA ILE A 126 -17.19 7.51 1.99
C ILE A 126 -18.21 8.59 1.61
N VAL A 127 -19.50 8.22 1.48
CA VAL A 127 -20.58 9.16 1.11
C VAL A 127 -20.74 10.25 2.15
N ASP A 128 -20.75 9.90 3.44
CA ASP A 128 -20.84 10.87 4.55
C ASP A 128 -19.66 11.86 4.55
N TRP A 129 -18.47 11.38 4.18
CA TRP A 129 -17.32 12.27 4.08
C TRP A 129 -17.42 13.18 2.86
N LEU A 130 -17.78 12.63 1.68
CA LEU A 130 -17.95 13.42 0.46
C LEU A 130 -19.04 14.49 0.58
N SER A 131 -20.10 14.24 1.37
CA SER A 131 -21.20 15.19 1.56
C SER A 131 -20.81 16.48 2.31
N LYS A 132 -19.59 16.56 2.82
CA LYS A 132 -19.05 17.74 3.53
C LYS A 132 -18.43 18.77 2.59
N PHE A 133 -18.31 18.45 1.31
CA PHE A 133 -17.71 19.28 0.26
C PHE A 133 -18.71 19.57 -0.86
#